data_3f83c989b574c6517a6acae77d9ff9cd
#
_entry.id   3f83c989b574c6517a6acae77d9ff9cd
#
_cell.length_a   1.000
_cell.length_b   1.000
_cell.length_c   1.000
_cell.angle_alpha   90.00
_cell.angle_beta   90.00
_cell.angle_gamma   90.00
#
_symmetry.space_group_name_H-M   'P 1'
#
loop_
_entity.id
_entity.type
_entity.pdbx_description
1 polymer ?
#
loop_
_entity_poly.entity_id
_entity_poly.type
_entity_poly.pdbx_seq_one_letter_code
_entity_poly.pdbx_strand_id
1 'polypeptide(L)'
;WTRGFGVLQAGRDARVDEDTLFEMASLSQPVFAYAVMQLVQRGDMGLDARLVDYVRPDYLGASAWIERISVRDVLRHTTGLPNWREHPESEKLVPAVEPGRRIDYSGEAFTWLQLAVEAVTGESLDQTMRRLLFAPAGMRDSSYGWDAAMAARSVHGHGNAGDGPVVAQKQGLREAWDAALPIAEASKKPLRDWRYADAERALPQARSNAPAAVHWPGDILANSAASMRCTVRDYARFMALMVRTPRAPWQISE
;
A
#
# COMPACT_ATOMS: atom_id res chain seq x y z
N TRP A 1 11.35 -23.89 -3.63
CA TRP A 1 11.08 -24.23 -5.04
C TRP A 1 9.89 -23.42 -5.54
N THR A 2 10.04 -22.75 -6.69
CA THR A 2 9.00 -21.95 -7.36
C THR A 2 8.89 -22.39 -8.81
N ARG A 3 7.70 -22.29 -9.40
CA ARG A 3 7.45 -22.57 -10.81
C ARG A 3 6.36 -21.65 -11.34
N GLY A 4 6.62 -20.97 -12.48
CA GLY A 4 5.64 -20.15 -13.17
C GLY A 4 4.73 -20.98 -14.09
N PHE A 5 3.48 -20.56 -14.20
CA PHE A 5 2.48 -21.11 -15.10
C PHE A 5 1.70 -19.98 -15.78
N GLY A 6 1.35 -20.17 -17.05
CA GLY A 6 0.55 -19.21 -17.79
C GLY A 6 1.35 -18.04 -18.36
N VAL A 7 0.69 -16.92 -18.56
CA VAL A 7 1.20 -15.70 -19.21
C VAL A 7 0.98 -14.48 -18.35
N LEU A 8 1.82 -13.44 -18.53
CA LEU A 8 1.67 -12.17 -17.79
C LEU A 8 0.36 -11.46 -18.15
N GLN A 9 -0.10 -11.62 -19.38
CA GLN A 9 -1.32 -10.99 -19.89
C GLN A 9 -1.99 -11.91 -20.90
N ALA A 10 -3.29 -12.16 -20.73
CA ALA A 10 -4.08 -12.93 -21.69
C ALA A 10 -3.97 -12.32 -23.09
N GLY A 11 -3.76 -13.18 -24.10
CA GLY A 11 -3.53 -12.76 -25.48
C GLY A 11 -2.11 -12.27 -25.79
N ARG A 12 -1.15 -12.45 -24.88
CA ARG A 12 0.29 -12.18 -25.07
C ARG A 12 1.11 -13.41 -24.74
N ASP A 13 2.33 -13.50 -25.32
CA ASP A 13 3.20 -14.69 -25.20
C ASP A 13 4.13 -14.67 -23.99
N ALA A 14 4.32 -13.51 -23.35
CA ALA A 14 5.20 -13.35 -22.19
C ALA A 14 4.77 -14.27 -21.05
N ARG A 15 5.65 -15.19 -20.64
CA ARG A 15 5.37 -16.22 -19.64
C ARG A 15 5.55 -15.71 -18.21
N VAL A 16 4.76 -16.27 -17.31
CA VAL A 16 4.98 -16.18 -15.87
C VAL A 16 6.21 -17.02 -15.52
N ASP A 17 7.15 -16.44 -14.80
CA ASP A 17 8.37 -17.06 -14.28
C ASP A 17 8.61 -16.75 -12.81
N GLU A 18 9.78 -17.09 -12.28
CA GLU A 18 10.13 -16.86 -10.88
C GLU A 18 10.41 -15.39 -10.52
N ASP A 19 10.66 -14.55 -11.54
CA ASP A 19 10.91 -13.12 -11.39
C ASP A 19 9.65 -12.27 -11.64
N THR A 20 8.54 -12.91 -11.95
CA THR A 20 7.26 -12.25 -12.19
C THR A 20 6.73 -11.61 -10.90
N LEU A 21 6.32 -10.34 -11.02
CA LEU A 21 5.72 -9.58 -9.94
C LEU A 21 4.20 -9.73 -9.94
N PHE A 22 3.66 -10.09 -8.79
CA PHE A 22 2.23 -10.20 -8.54
C PHE A 22 1.75 -9.02 -7.69
N GLU A 23 0.58 -8.52 -7.99
CA GLU A 23 -0.13 -7.57 -7.15
C GLU A 23 -0.65 -8.31 -5.90
N MET A 24 -0.19 -7.86 -4.74
CA MET A 24 -0.52 -8.51 -3.48
C MET A 24 -1.86 -8.05 -2.91
N ALA A 25 -2.43 -6.98 -3.46
CA ALA A 25 -3.68 -6.42 -2.96
C ALA A 25 -3.64 -6.31 -1.42
N SER A 26 -4.66 -6.78 -0.72
CA SER A 26 -4.74 -6.68 0.74
C SER A 26 -3.70 -7.52 1.51
N LEU A 27 -2.97 -8.41 0.85
CA LEU A 27 -1.78 -9.05 1.44
C LEU A 27 -0.64 -8.04 1.70
N SER A 28 -0.76 -6.82 1.19
CA SER A 28 0.08 -5.68 1.54
C SER A 28 0.00 -5.32 3.03
N GLN A 29 -1.19 -5.42 3.63
CA GLN A 29 -1.46 -4.97 5.00
C GLN A 29 -0.65 -5.71 6.08
N PRO A 30 -0.59 -7.05 6.12
CA PRO A 30 0.22 -7.73 7.13
C PRO A 30 1.72 -7.45 6.98
N VAL A 31 2.20 -7.19 5.76
CA VAL A 31 3.59 -6.81 5.50
C VAL A 31 3.87 -5.41 6.06
N PHE A 32 2.98 -4.45 5.84
CA PHE A 32 3.07 -3.11 6.41
C PHE A 32 2.90 -3.13 7.94
N ALA A 33 1.92 -3.90 8.46
CA ALA A 33 1.70 -4.05 9.90
C ALA A 33 2.96 -4.56 10.62
N TYR A 34 3.73 -5.46 9.99
CA TYR A 34 5.01 -5.92 10.55
C TYR A 34 6.00 -4.76 10.73
N ALA A 35 6.14 -3.87 9.74
CA ALA A 35 7.01 -2.71 9.86
C ALA A 35 6.50 -1.71 10.93
N VAL A 36 5.18 -1.51 11.02
CA VAL A 36 4.58 -0.69 12.10
C VAL A 36 4.93 -1.26 13.48
N MET A 37 4.82 -2.57 13.67
CA MET A 37 5.19 -3.22 14.93
C MET A 37 6.67 -3.09 15.26
N GLN A 38 7.56 -3.03 14.26
CA GLN A 38 8.97 -2.71 14.50
C GLN A 38 9.16 -1.27 14.99
N LEU A 39 8.41 -0.29 14.46
CA LEU A 39 8.43 1.09 14.95
C LEU A 39 7.89 1.17 16.38
N VAL A 40 6.85 0.42 16.70
CA VAL A 40 6.32 0.32 18.06
C VAL A 40 7.36 -0.28 19.01
N GLN A 41 8.00 -1.38 18.62
CA GLN A 41 9.04 -2.03 19.45
C GLN A 41 10.25 -1.12 19.72
N ARG A 42 10.58 -0.23 18.78
CA ARG A 42 11.67 0.76 18.93
C ARG A 42 11.27 1.98 19.76
N GLY A 43 9.98 2.13 20.05
CA GLY A 43 9.44 3.33 20.73
C GLY A 43 9.23 4.53 19.80
N ASP A 44 9.40 4.36 18.47
CA ASP A 44 9.17 5.42 17.48
C ASP A 44 7.67 5.73 17.33
N MET A 45 6.81 4.74 17.61
CA MET A 45 5.35 4.87 17.62
C MET A 45 4.75 4.20 18.85
N GLY A 46 3.64 4.75 19.36
CA GLY A 46 2.86 4.13 20.44
C GLY A 46 1.73 3.27 19.85
N LEU A 47 1.59 2.02 20.27
CA LEU A 47 0.50 1.15 19.79
C LEU A 47 -0.88 1.70 20.15
N ASP A 48 -1.01 2.34 21.34
CA ASP A 48 -2.24 2.97 21.83
C ASP A 48 -2.26 4.49 21.62
N ALA A 49 -1.27 5.04 20.91
CA ALA A 49 -1.25 6.45 20.54
C ALA A 49 -2.33 6.73 19.47
N ARG A 50 -2.95 7.90 19.54
CA ARG A 50 -3.99 8.31 18.59
C ARG A 50 -3.35 8.72 17.26
N LEU A 51 -3.97 8.35 16.15
CA LEU A 51 -3.43 8.71 14.83
C LEU A 51 -3.39 10.23 14.61
N VAL A 52 -4.35 10.97 15.17
CA VAL A 52 -4.40 12.43 15.10
C VAL A 52 -3.20 13.12 15.76
N ASP A 53 -2.52 12.46 16.70
CA ASP A 53 -1.31 12.99 17.34
C ASP A 53 -0.08 12.94 16.41
N TYR A 54 -0.11 12.09 15.37
CA TYR A 54 0.94 12.00 14.36
C TYR A 54 0.63 12.85 13.12
N VAL A 55 -0.59 12.74 12.61
CA VAL A 55 -1.02 13.45 11.40
C VAL A 55 -2.52 13.55 11.33
N ARG A 56 -3.01 14.71 10.87
CA ARG A 56 -4.43 14.99 10.64
C ARG A 56 -4.63 15.37 9.18
N PRO A 57 -4.93 14.42 8.28
CA PRO A 57 -5.23 14.74 6.90
C PRO A 57 -6.52 15.55 6.75
N ASP A 58 -6.56 16.41 5.74
CA ASP A 58 -7.70 17.32 5.48
C ASP A 58 -8.99 16.57 5.08
N TYR A 59 -8.86 15.33 4.62
CA TYR A 59 -10.01 14.50 4.25
C TYR A 59 -10.74 13.89 5.46
N LEU A 60 -10.24 14.06 6.69
CA LEU A 60 -10.97 13.62 7.88
C LEU A 60 -12.18 14.51 8.15
N GLY A 61 -13.31 13.88 8.49
CA GLY A 61 -14.50 14.58 8.91
C GLY A 61 -14.50 14.94 10.39
N ALA A 62 -15.45 15.77 10.80
CA ALA A 62 -15.66 16.12 12.21
C ALA A 62 -16.37 14.98 12.93
N SER A 63 -15.69 14.32 13.86
CA SER A 63 -16.25 13.27 14.72
C SER A 63 -15.39 13.11 15.98
N ALA A 64 -16.02 13.01 17.14
CA ALA A 64 -15.33 12.70 18.38
C ALA A 64 -14.66 11.31 18.35
N TRP A 65 -15.11 10.41 17.50
CA TRP A 65 -14.52 9.09 17.32
C TRP A 65 -13.19 9.14 16.54
N ILE A 66 -13.06 10.07 15.57
CA ILE A 66 -11.79 10.31 14.88
C ILE A 66 -10.67 10.60 15.88
N GLU A 67 -10.96 11.40 16.89
CA GLU A 67 -9.98 11.80 17.92
C GLU A 67 -9.49 10.63 18.80
N ARG A 68 -10.14 9.49 18.73
CA ARG A 68 -9.87 8.33 19.59
C ARG A 68 -9.21 7.16 18.87
N ILE A 69 -9.19 7.17 17.53
CA ILE A 69 -8.63 6.08 16.74
C ILE A 69 -7.14 5.94 17.02
N SER A 70 -6.74 4.78 17.50
CA SER A 70 -5.35 4.43 17.82
C SER A 70 -4.69 3.61 16.70
N VAL A 71 -3.36 3.49 16.74
CA VAL A 71 -2.60 2.55 15.89
C VAL A 71 -3.13 1.13 16.04
N ARG A 72 -3.44 0.70 17.28
CA ARG A 72 -4.01 -0.60 17.59
C ARG A 72 -5.35 -0.82 16.90
N ASP A 73 -6.23 0.19 16.85
CA ASP A 73 -7.53 0.06 16.20
C ASP A 73 -7.39 -0.18 14.70
N VAL A 74 -6.41 0.47 14.06
CA VAL A 74 -6.13 0.21 12.64
C VAL A 74 -5.67 -1.23 12.43
N LEU A 75 -4.65 -1.67 13.18
CA LEU A 75 -4.07 -3.00 13.02
C LEU A 75 -5.07 -4.13 13.32
N ARG A 76 -6.11 -3.85 14.11
CA ARG A 76 -7.19 -4.78 14.44
C ARG A 76 -8.43 -4.63 13.57
N HIS A 77 -8.45 -3.67 12.64
CA HIS A 77 -9.64 -3.31 11.88
C HIS A 77 -10.85 -2.95 12.77
N THR A 78 -10.62 -2.19 13.84
CA THR A 78 -11.67 -1.78 14.77
C THR A 78 -11.90 -0.26 14.79
N THR A 79 -11.49 0.44 13.74
CA THR A 79 -11.62 1.90 13.64
C THR A 79 -13.05 2.38 13.42
N GLY A 80 -13.93 1.52 12.88
CA GLY A 80 -15.26 1.89 12.40
C GLY A 80 -15.26 2.69 11.08
N LEU A 81 -14.07 2.89 10.46
CA LEU A 81 -13.95 3.55 9.16
C LEU A 81 -14.36 2.61 8.02
N PRO A 82 -14.90 3.14 6.90
CA PRO A 82 -15.23 2.33 5.74
C PRO A 82 -13.98 1.67 5.13
N ASN A 83 -14.18 0.61 4.32
CA ASN A 83 -13.08 0.04 3.57
C ASN A 83 -12.47 1.07 2.61
N TRP A 84 -13.30 1.63 1.74
CA TRP A 84 -12.95 2.73 0.86
C TRP A 84 -14.11 3.73 0.80
N ARG A 85 -13.81 5.02 0.68
CA ARG A 85 -14.80 6.04 0.29
C ARG A 85 -15.16 5.81 -1.18
N GLU A 86 -16.39 6.06 -1.53
CA GLU A 86 -16.86 5.96 -2.91
C GLU A 86 -16.33 7.15 -3.74
N HIS A 87 -16.30 8.33 -3.14
CA HIS A 87 -15.83 9.57 -3.74
C HIS A 87 -14.76 10.24 -2.86
N PRO A 88 -13.52 9.71 -2.81
CA PRO A 88 -12.47 10.20 -1.92
C PRO A 88 -12.05 11.65 -2.20
N GLU A 89 -12.33 12.17 -3.40
CA GLU A 89 -12.08 13.56 -3.80
C GLU A 89 -13.04 14.57 -3.15
N SER A 90 -14.20 14.11 -2.65
CA SER A 90 -15.24 14.97 -2.08
C SER A 90 -15.77 14.52 -0.73
N GLU A 91 -15.71 13.22 -0.44
CA GLU A 91 -16.20 12.65 0.81
C GLU A 91 -15.21 12.82 1.95
N LYS A 92 -15.73 13.16 3.13
CA LYS A 92 -14.94 13.15 4.36
C LYS A 92 -14.95 11.76 4.99
N LEU A 93 -13.79 11.33 5.46
CA LEU A 93 -13.64 10.06 6.16
C LEU A 93 -14.16 10.19 7.60
N VAL A 94 -15.18 9.43 7.95
CA VAL A 94 -15.76 9.39 9.30
C VAL A 94 -16.06 7.95 9.70
N PRO A 95 -15.89 7.58 11.01
CA PRO A 95 -16.31 6.28 11.50
C PRO A 95 -17.83 6.15 11.50
N ALA A 96 -18.34 4.99 11.08
CA ALA A 96 -19.78 4.66 11.18
C ALA A 96 -20.17 4.13 12.57
N VAL A 97 -19.19 3.64 13.33
CA VAL A 97 -19.35 3.11 14.70
C VAL A 97 -18.18 3.53 15.57
N GLU A 98 -18.37 3.48 16.89
CA GLU A 98 -17.33 3.78 17.87
C GLU A 98 -16.12 2.86 17.70
N PRO A 99 -14.87 3.40 17.68
CA PRO A 99 -13.65 2.59 17.60
C PRO A 99 -13.59 1.55 18.73
N GLY A 100 -13.12 0.35 18.38
CA GLY A 100 -13.01 -0.79 19.29
C GLY A 100 -14.28 -1.64 19.45
N ARG A 101 -15.43 -1.21 18.93
CA ARG A 101 -16.72 -1.89 19.13
C ARG A 101 -16.88 -3.17 18.33
N ARG A 102 -16.40 -3.18 17.09
CA ARG A 102 -16.48 -4.33 16.21
C ARG A 102 -15.35 -4.33 15.18
N ILE A 103 -15.16 -5.44 14.53
CA ILE A 103 -14.25 -5.55 13.40
C ILE A 103 -14.97 -5.07 12.14
N ASP A 104 -14.45 -3.99 11.54
CA ASP A 104 -14.85 -3.47 10.24
C ASP A 104 -13.59 -3.30 9.39
N TYR A 105 -13.45 -4.13 8.36
CA TYR A 105 -12.28 -4.09 7.48
C TYR A 105 -12.15 -2.73 6.79
N SER A 106 -10.97 -2.09 6.89
CA SER A 106 -10.76 -0.74 6.38
C SER A 106 -9.39 -0.56 5.73
N GLY A 107 -9.37 -0.31 4.42
CA GLY A 107 -8.19 0.15 3.68
C GLY A 107 -7.89 1.63 3.97
N GLU A 108 -8.92 2.46 4.15
CA GLU A 108 -8.78 3.88 4.52
C GLU A 108 -8.01 4.06 5.84
N ALA A 109 -8.27 3.20 6.81
CA ALA A 109 -7.55 3.23 8.08
C ALA A 109 -6.05 2.94 7.89
N PHE A 110 -5.69 1.98 7.04
CA PHE A 110 -4.31 1.67 6.71
C PHE A 110 -3.64 2.81 5.93
N THR A 111 -4.36 3.48 5.04
CA THR A 111 -3.86 4.68 4.35
C THR A 111 -3.56 5.79 5.35
N TRP A 112 -4.43 6.04 6.32
CA TRP A 112 -4.17 7.03 7.36
C TRP A 112 -2.98 6.63 8.26
N LEU A 113 -2.88 5.35 8.65
CA LEU A 113 -1.71 4.86 9.40
C LEU A 113 -0.41 5.01 8.61
N GLN A 114 -0.44 4.82 7.27
CA GLN A 114 0.71 5.12 6.43
C GLN A 114 1.16 6.57 6.56
N LEU A 115 0.24 7.53 6.51
CA LEU A 115 0.58 8.95 6.68
C LEU A 115 1.18 9.24 8.06
N ALA A 116 0.71 8.56 9.11
CA ALA A 116 1.31 8.64 10.44
C ALA A 116 2.76 8.09 10.44
N VAL A 117 2.99 6.96 9.77
CA VAL A 117 4.35 6.40 9.59
C VAL A 117 5.24 7.36 8.79
N GLU A 118 4.74 7.97 7.72
CA GLU A 118 5.48 8.98 6.95
C GLU A 118 5.84 10.22 7.79
N ALA A 119 4.94 10.63 8.70
CA ALA A 119 5.20 11.75 9.61
C ALA A 119 6.29 11.42 10.65
N VAL A 120 6.28 10.20 11.18
CA VAL A 120 7.25 9.73 12.18
C VAL A 120 8.64 9.49 11.57
N THR A 121 8.69 8.87 10.39
CA THR A 121 9.95 8.45 9.78
C THR A 121 10.59 9.52 8.88
N GLY A 122 9.78 10.44 8.35
CA GLY A 122 10.21 11.38 7.30
C GLY A 122 10.43 10.73 5.94
N GLU A 123 10.19 9.43 5.81
CA GLU A 123 10.40 8.61 4.62
C GLU A 123 9.08 8.34 3.89
N SER A 124 9.15 8.00 2.60
CA SER A 124 8.00 7.42 1.90
C SER A 124 7.69 6.02 2.41
N LEU A 125 6.47 5.51 2.09
CA LEU A 125 6.11 4.14 2.39
C LEU A 125 7.17 3.14 1.91
N ASP A 126 7.57 3.23 0.64
CA ASP A 126 8.50 2.27 0.05
C ASP A 126 9.92 2.38 0.65
N GLN A 127 10.39 3.59 0.99
CA GLN A 127 11.67 3.79 1.68
C GLN A 127 11.64 3.15 3.08
N THR A 128 10.59 3.41 3.84
CA THR A 128 10.40 2.81 5.18
C THR A 128 10.36 1.28 5.09
N MET A 129 9.59 0.72 4.15
CA MET A 129 9.46 -0.73 3.99
C MET A 129 10.77 -1.39 3.55
N ARG A 130 11.53 -0.75 2.66
CA ARG A 130 12.86 -1.23 2.29
C ARG A 130 13.82 -1.26 3.48
N ARG A 131 13.87 -0.19 4.25
CA ARG A 131 14.78 -0.10 5.39
C ARG A 131 14.41 -1.08 6.50
N LEU A 132 13.12 -1.17 6.84
CA LEU A 132 12.66 -1.95 7.98
C LEU A 132 12.53 -3.44 7.68
N LEU A 133 12.12 -3.80 6.47
CA LEU A 133 11.76 -5.19 6.18
C LEU A 133 12.42 -5.73 4.90
N PHE A 134 12.27 -5.07 3.75
CA PHE A 134 12.64 -5.71 2.48
C PHE A 134 14.15 -6.00 2.40
N ALA A 135 15.00 -5.02 2.71
CA ALA A 135 16.45 -5.22 2.68
C ALA A 135 16.93 -6.24 3.73
N PRO A 136 16.53 -6.14 5.02
CA PRO A 136 16.94 -7.14 6.03
C PRO A 136 16.46 -8.56 5.74
N ALA A 137 15.25 -8.71 5.15
CA ALA A 137 14.68 -10.02 4.80
C ALA A 137 15.16 -10.56 3.45
N GLY A 138 15.94 -9.78 2.70
CA GLY A 138 16.36 -10.15 1.35
C GLY A 138 15.24 -10.16 0.30
N MET A 139 14.16 -9.43 0.53
CA MET A 139 13.01 -9.26 -0.37
C MET A 139 13.32 -8.20 -1.45
N ARG A 140 14.18 -8.57 -2.38
CA ARG A 140 14.77 -7.63 -3.35
C ARG A 140 13.82 -7.22 -4.47
N ASP A 141 12.80 -8.03 -4.71
CA ASP A 141 11.79 -7.87 -5.75
C ASP A 141 10.44 -7.46 -5.16
N SER A 142 10.47 -6.69 -4.07
CA SER A 142 9.29 -6.21 -3.37
C SER A 142 9.27 -4.68 -3.33
N SER A 143 8.12 -4.08 -3.61
CA SER A 143 7.91 -2.64 -3.53
C SER A 143 6.43 -2.32 -3.35
N TYR A 144 6.14 -1.21 -2.66
CA TYR A 144 4.80 -0.60 -2.66
C TYR A 144 4.64 0.43 -3.76
N GLY A 145 5.75 0.90 -4.33
CA GLY A 145 5.75 1.87 -5.41
C GLY A 145 5.69 1.23 -6.79
N TRP A 146 5.90 2.06 -7.80
CA TRP A 146 5.80 1.70 -9.20
C TRP A 146 6.91 2.35 -10.03
N ASP A 147 7.42 1.60 -11.00
CA ASP A 147 8.31 2.12 -12.04
C ASP A 147 8.18 1.27 -13.34
N ALA A 148 8.83 1.73 -14.40
CA ALA A 148 8.78 1.06 -15.71
C ALA A 148 9.37 -0.37 -15.68
N ALA A 149 10.40 -0.61 -14.85
CA ALA A 149 11.00 -1.94 -14.72
C ALA A 149 10.04 -2.93 -14.06
N MET A 150 9.33 -2.48 -13.01
CA MET A 150 8.27 -3.27 -12.39
C MET A 150 7.10 -3.52 -13.35
N ALA A 151 6.71 -2.51 -14.15
CA ALA A 151 5.66 -2.64 -15.14
C ALA A 151 5.92 -3.78 -16.14
N ALA A 152 7.15 -3.90 -16.61
CA ALA A 152 7.56 -4.92 -17.58
C ALA A 152 7.49 -6.36 -17.04
N ARG A 153 7.61 -6.54 -15.71
CA ARG A 153 7.63 -7.83 -15.02
C ARG A 153 6.31 -8.17 -14.31
N SER A 154 5.36 -7.24 -14.27
CA SER A 154 4.12 -7.42 -13.51
C SER A 154 3.06 -8.15 -14.31
N VAL A 155 2.45 -9.16 -13.67
CA VAL A 155 1.24 -9.80 -14.20
C VAL A 155 0.08 -8.79 -14.23
N HIS A 156 -0.77 -8.90 -15.24
CA HIS A 156 -2.04 -8.18 -15.30
C HIS A 156 -3.10 -8.90 -14.49
N GLY A 157 -4.06 -8.15 -13.91
CA GLY A 157 -5.29 -8.74 -13.40
C GLY A 157 -6.09 -9.36 -14.55
N HIS A 158 -6.72 -10.49 -14.29
CA HIS A 158 -7.53 -11.20 -15.26
C HIS A 158 -8.93 -11.46 -14.70
N GLY A 159 -9.90 -11.46 -15.57
CA GLY A 159 -11.28 -11.78 -15.22
C GLY A 159 -12.04 -12.33 -16.41
N ASN A 160 -13.19 -12.93 -16.15
CA ASN A 160 -14.11 -13.39 -17.17
C ASN A 160 -15.26 -12.40 -17.32
N ALA A 161 -15.67 -12.15 -18.54
CA ALA A 161 -16.95 -11.50 -18.82
C ALA A 161 -18.04 -12.60 -18.93
N GLY A 162 -18.62 -13.00 -17.77
CA GLY A 162 -19.56 -14.13 -17.72
C GLY A 162 -18.86 -15.45 -18.09
N ASP A 163 -19.48 -16.24 -18.97
CA ASP A 163 -18.93 -17.53 -19.47
C ASP A 163 -17.91 -17.34 -20.61
N GLY A 164 -17.47 -16.12 -20.84
CA GLY A 164 -16.50 -15.78 -21.88
C GLY A 164 -15.05 -16.15 -21.56
N PRO A 165 -14.13 -15.94 -22.50
CA PRO A 165 -12.71 -16.20 -22.28
C PRO A 165 -12.13 -15.29 -21.20
N VAL A 166 -11.08 -15.77 -20.53
CA VAL A 166 -10.28 -14.95 -19.61
C VAL A 166 -9.63 -13.80 -20.38
N VAL A 167 -9.84 -12.57 -19.94
CA VAL A 167 -9.27 -11.37 -20.55
C VAL A 167 -8.50 -10.56 -19.50
N ALA A 168 -7.48 -9.84 -19.96
CA ALA A 168 -6.78 -8.90 -19.08
C ALA A 168 -7.72 -7.75 -18.71
N GLN A 169 -7.83 -7.46 -17.42
CA GLN A 169 -8.62 -6.35 -16.91
C GLN A 169 -7.87 -5.02 -17.04
N LYS A 170 -8.62 -3.91 -17.21
CA LYS A 170 -8.07 -2.58 -17.03
C LYS A 170 -7.59 -2.43 -15.58
N GLN A 171 -6.40 -1.89 -15.42
CA GLN A 171 -5.80 -1.65 -14.11
C GLN A 171 -5.78 -0.15 -13.85
N GLY A 172 -6.83 0.39 -13.22
CA GLY A 172 -6.95 1.82 -12.93
C GLY A 172 -5.76 2.39 -12.15
N LEU A 173 -5.25 1.66 -11.15
CA LEU A 173 -4.03 2.06 -10.43
C LEU A 173 -2.80 2.17 -11.36
N ARG A 174 -2.66 1.27 -12.32
CA ARG A 174 -1.55 1.33 -13.29
C ARG A 174 -1.66 2.55 -14.17
N GLU A 175 -2.86 2.84 -14.70
CA GLU A 175 -3.10 4.03 -15.53
C GLU A 175 -2.81 5.32 -14.75
N ALA A 176 -3.20 5.40 -13.47
CA ALA A 176 -2.92 6.53 -12.62
C ALA A 176 -1.41 6.71 -12.35
N TRP A 177 -0.70 5.63 -12.08
CA TRP A 177 0.74 5.67 -11.85
C TRP A 177 1.53 5.99 -13.11
N ASP A 178 1.14 5.43 -14.26
CA ASP A 178 1.75 5.76 -15.56
C ASP A 178 1.55 7.24 -15.90
N ALA A 179 0.43 7.85 -15.47
CA ALA A 179 0.20 9.30 -15.60
C ALA A 179 1.10 10.16 -14.70
N ALA A 180 1.55 9.60 -13.57
CA ALA A 180 2.43 10.29 -12.61
C ALA A 180 3.93 10.11 -12.94
N LEU A 181 4.33 9.06 -13.66
CA LEU A 181 5.74 8.78 -13.98
C LEU A 181 6.48 9.96 -14.64
N PRO A 182 5.94 10.65 -15.68
CA PRO A 182 6.62 11.79 -16.29
C PRO A 182 6.85 12.95 -15.31
N ILE A 183 5.94 13.13 -14.34
CA ILE A 183 6.05 14.15 -13.30
C ILE A 183 7.16 13.79 -12.32
N ALA A 184 7.24 12.50 -11.94
CA ALA A 184 8.30 11.99 -11.10
C ALA A 184 9.68 12.14 -11.75
N GLU A 185 9.80 11.84 -13.04
CA GLU A 185 11.03 12.05 -13.84
C GLU A 185 11.43 13.53 -13.89
N ALA A 186 10.49 14.43 -14.19
CA ALA A 186 10.75 15.87 -14.24
C ALA A 186 11.19 16.43 -12.88
N SER A 187 10.65 15.92 -11.78
CA SER A 187 11.01 16.31 -10.41
C SER A 187 12.30 15.67 -9.91
N LYS A 188 12.89 14.71 -10.65
CA LYS A 188 14.03 13.88 -10.25
C LYS A 188 13.80 13.13 -8.93
N LYS A 189 12.55 12.88 -8.57
CA LYS A 189 12.15 12.10 -7.41
C LYS A 189 11.34 10.88 -7.87
N PRO A 190 11.87 9.66 -7.76
CA PRO A 190 11.16 8.46 -8.19
C PRO A 190 9.76 8.36 -7.56
N LEU A 191 8.76 7.91 -8.32
CA LEU A 191 7.37 7.81 -7.86
C LEU A 191 7.24 6.99 -6.56
N ARG A 192 8.03 5.93 -6.41
CA ARG A 192 8.08 5.10 -5.20
C ARG A 192 8.58 5.83 -3.95
N ASP A 193 9.29 6.95 -4.13
CA ASP A 193 9.83 7.77 -3.04
C ASP A 193 8.90 8.97 -2.71
N TRP A 194 7.72 9.04 -3.37
CA TRP A 194 6.74 10.07 -3.07
C TRP A 194 6.06 9.81 -1.73
N ARG A 195 5.87 10.90 -0.98
CA ARG A 195 4.97 10.99 0.17
C ARG A 195 3.68 11.65 -0.26
N TYR A 196 2.69 11.66 0.61
CA TYR A 196 1.38 12.24 0.32
C TYR A 196 1.47 13.68 -0.20
N ALA A 197 2.31 14.52 0.39
CA ALA A 197 2.52 15.90 -0.07
C ALA A 197 3.11 16.01 -1.49
N ASP A 198 3.86 15.01 -1.96
CA ASP A 198 4.34 14.98 -3.36
C ASP A 198 3.18 14.66 -4.30
N ALA A 199 2.33 13.71 -3.93
CA ALA A 199 1.14 13.34 -4.69
C ALA A 199 0.13 14.52 -4.76
N GLU A 200 -0.08 15.25 -3.66
CA GLU A 200 -0.91 16.46 -3.65
C GLU A 200 -0.42 17.50 -4.65
N ARG A 201 0.89 17.78 -4.66
CA ARG A 201 1.49 18.74 -5.62
C ARG A 201 1.39 18.27 -7.07
N ALA A 202 1.51 16.97 -7.31
CA ALA A 202 1.47 16.38 -8.64
C ALA A 202 0.05 16.20 -9.18
N LEU A 203 -0.97 16.18 -8.30
CA LEU A 203 -2.35 15.84 -8.63
C LEU A 203 -2.94 16.60 -9.82
N PRO A 204 -2.80 17.94 -9.94
CA PRO A 204 -3.39 18.67 -11.05
C PRO A 204 -2.85 18.20 -12.42
N GLN A 205 -1.54 17.99 -12.51
CA GLN A 205 -0.89 17.53 -13.74
C GLN A 205 -1.21 16.05 -14.03
N ALA A 206 -1.15 15.19 -13.02
CA ALA A 206 -1.49 13.77 -13.18
C ALA A 206 -2.95 13.57 -13.61
N ARG A 207 -3.88 14.35 -13.04
CA ARG A 207 -5.30 14.37 -13.46
C ARG A 207 -5.45 14.83 -14.91
N SER A 208 -4.68 15.82 -15.35
CA SER A 208 -4.68 16.25 -16.76
C SER A 208 -4.18 15.14 -17.69
N ASN A 209 -3.20 14.34 -17.26
CA ASN A 209 -2.65 13.24 -18.04
C ASN A 209 -3.62 12.05 -18.15
N ALA A 210 -4.40 11.75 -17.08
CA ALA A 210 -5.35 10.63 -17.03
C ALA A 210 -6.62 10.99 -16.23
N PRO A 211 -7.52 11.82 -16.78
CA PRO A 211 -8.68 12.36 -16.04
C PRO A 211 -9.69 11.28 -15.59
N ALA A 212 -9.70 10.13 -16.25
CA ALA A 212 -10.58 9.01 -15.88
C ALA A 212 -9.98 8.09 -14.79
N ALA A 213 -8.69 8.25 -14.45
CA ALA A 213 -7.99 7.38 -13.51
C ALA A 213 -7.46 8.12 -12.28
N VAL A 214 -7.33 9.46 -12.34
CA VAL A 214 -6.73 10.26 -11.27
C VAL A 214 -7.73 11.29 -10.74
N HIS A 215 -8.22 11.07 -9.53
CA HIS A 215 -9.22 11.93 -8.89
C HIS A 215 -8.70 12.58 -7.59
N TRP A 216 -7.82 11.90 -6.85
CA TRP A 216 -7.27 12.38 -5.61
C TRP A 216 -5.82 11.89 -5.41
N PRO A 217 -5.05 12.43 -4.43
CA PRO A 217 -3.63 12.08 -4.27
C PRO A 217 -3.35 10.59 -4.08
N GLY A 218 -4.29 9.87 -3.45
CA GLY A 218 -4.16 8.43 -3.20
C GLY A 218 -4.14 7.56 -4.47
N ASP A 219 -4.65 8.05 -5.61
CA ASP A 219 -4.62 7.29 -6.87
C ASP A 219 -3.19 7.17 -7.44
N ILE A 220 -2.34 8.15 -7.15
CA ILE A 220 -0.96 8.21 -7.64
C ILE A 220 0.08 7.97 -6.55
N LEU A 221 -0.35 7.61 -5.34
CA LEU A 221 0.51 7.32 -4.20
C LEU A 221 0.61 5.81 -3.95
N ALA A 222 1.79 5.34 -3.56
CA ALA A 222 1.94 4.00 -2.99
C ALA A 222 1.03 3.84 -1.76
N ASN A 223 0.32 2.72 -1.67
CA ASN A 223 -0.73 2.50 -0.68
C ASN A 223 -0.45 1.26 0.17
N SER A 224 -0.34 1.42 1.48
CA SER A 224 -0.04 0.35 2.43
C SER A 224 -1.13 -0.73 2.50
N ALA A 225 -2.37 -0.39 2.12
CA ALA A 225 -3.49 -1.32 2.15
C ALA A 225 -3.52 -2.30 0.96
N ALA A 226 -2.92 -1.94 -0.21
CA ALA A 226 -3.18 -2.70 -1.43
C ALA A 226 -2.07 -2.69 -2.51
N SER A 227 -1.13 -1.75 -2.50
CA SER A 227 -0.30 -1.52 -3.70
C SER A 227 0.98 -2.35 -3.79
N MET A 228 1.31 -3.14 -2.78
CA MET A 228 2.53 -3.97 -2.80
C MET A 228 2.55 -4.90 -4.00
N ARG A 229 3.70 -4.97 -4.65
CA ARG A 229 4.04 -6.01 -5.62
C ARG A 229 5.30 -6.71 -5.21
N CYS A 230 5.32 -8.01 -5.39
CA CYS A 230 6.50 -8.82 -5.12
C CYS A 230 6.48 -10.13 -5.94
N THR A 231 7.62 -10.82 -5.96
CA THR A 231 7.68 -12.21 -6.42
C THR A 231 7.11 -13.14 -5.34
N VAL A 232 6.67 -14.32 -5.76
CA VAL A 232 6.25 -15.39 -4.82
C VAL A 232 7.39 -15.76 -3.85
N ARG A 233 8.64 -15.72 -4.33
CA ARG A 233 9.84 -15.98 -3.51
C ARG A 233 9.97 -14.98 -2.36
N ASP A 234 9.77 -13.70 -2.63
CA ASP A 234 9.90 -12.67 -1.60
C ASP A 234 8.76 -12.75 -0.58
N TYR A 235 7.52 -13.01 -1.04
CA TYR A 235 6.43 -13.20 -0.11
C TYR A 235 6.63 -14.43 0.78
N ALA A 236 7.18 -15.53 0.23
CA ALA A 236 7.55 -16.70 1.02
C ALA A 236 8.63 -16.39 2.08
N ARG A 237 9.59 -15.49 1.79
CA ARG A 237 10.54 -14.99 2.79
C ARG A 237 9.84 -14.27 3.94
N PHE A 238 8.89 -13.39 3.63
CA PHE A 238 8.07 -12.73 4.65
C PHE A 238 7.30 -13.76 5.50
N MET A 239 6.62 -14.72 4.88
CA MET A 239 5.92 -15.79 5.59
C MET A 239 6.86 -16.58 6.52
N ALA A 240 8.09 -16.87 6.05
CA ALA A 240 9.09 -17.56 6.86
C ALA A 240 9.52 -16.77 8.10
N LEU A 241 9.52 -15.42 8.05
CA LEU A 241 9.81 -14.60 9.24
C LEU A 241 8.77 -14.76 10.33
N MET A 242 7.52 -15.01 9.96
CA MET A 242 6.41 -15.14 10.92
C MET A 242 6.48 -16.45 11.73
N VAL A 243 7.13 -17.49 11.19
CA VAL A 243 7.19 -18.82 11.81
C VAL A 243 8.58 -19.22 12.28
N ARG A 244 9.61 -18.42 11.95
CA ARG A 244 11.01 -18.79 12.20
C ARG A 244 11.46 -18.45 13.63
N THR A 245 12.10 -19.40 14.29
CA THR A 245 12.82 -19.23 15.57
C THR A 245 14.20 -19.86 15.44
N PRO A 246 15.28 -19.28 16.02
CA PRO A 246 15.33 -18.00 16.73
C PRO A 246 15.16 -16.80 15.80
N ARG A 247 14.71 -15.66 16.35
CA ARG A 247 14.53 -14.41 15.61
C ARG A 247 15.84 -13.62 15.51
N ALA A 248 16.05 -12.93 14.38
CA ALA A 248 17.14 -11.99 14.23
C ALA A 248 16.86 -10.69 15.02
N PRO A 249 17.90 -9.91 15.43
CA PRO A 249 17.74 -8.69 16.24
C PRO A 249 16.83 -7.60 15.63
N TRP A 250 16.69 -7.57 14.30
CA TRP A 250 15.86 -6.61 13.60
C TRP A 250 14.37 -7.05 13.49
N GLN A 251 14.06 -8.29 13.83
CA GLN A 251 12.70 -8.81 13.81
C GLN A 251 11.92 -8.37 15.06
N ILE A 252 10.61 -8.34 14.96
CA ILE A 252 9.76 -8.08 16.12
C ILE A 252 9.95 -9.21 17.16
N SER A 253 10.03 -8.81 18.44
CA SER A 253 10.05 -9.76 19.57
C SER A 253 8.67 -10.43 19.76
N GLU A 254 8.64 -11.45 20.58
CA GLU A 254 7.38 -12.09 21.02
C GLU A 254 6.53 -11.16 21.89
#